data_bbc839b5431fe1595270a2b21bf9eea6
#
_entry.id   bbc839b5431fe1595270a2b21bf9eea6
#
_cell.length_a   1.000
_cell.length_b   1.000
_cell.length_c   1.000
_cell.angle_alpha   90.00
_cell.angle_beta   90.00
_cell.angle_gamma   90.00
#
_symmetry.space_group_name_H-M   'P 1'
#
loop_
_entity.id
_entity.type
_entity.pdbx_description
1 polymer ?
#
loop_
_entity_poly.entity_id
_entity_poly.type
_entity_poly.pdbx_seq_one_letter_code
_entity_poly.pdbx_strand_id
1 'polypeptide(L)'
;MTKIGLIGNGYWGKILHSNISKLYGENISVYDSIQGIGSFDEIKTCDKVFVATPTRTHYEMVLPLLENGIDVFCEKPLSPSLRECELLYQTANANSSKLFVDWVFTFNDAVNHIKKLYHSGKLGGLRNVTMNRLNSGPERKDVSAKWDLASHDVSILHYIANWSDNCDIVPIDVNWNCYRRNPASFVADTCVGSIRYETFDAIIHSSWEYGRKDRKCIFEFDAGFLEWDDTKNIITLNGKPETFTKLGSPLENSINTFVEGDFIKQIDLTLKVTETLEHGE
;
A
#
# COMPACT_ATOMS: atom_id res chain seq x y z
N MET A 1 21.06 -20.42 -4.46
CA MET A 1 20.70 -19.00 -4.53
C MET A 1 19.24 -18.91 -4.98
N THR A 2 18.43 -18.14 -4.31
CA THR A 2 17.05 -17.89 -4.69
C THR A 2 17.00 -17.21 -6.06
N LYS A 3 16.29 -17.78 -7.00
CA LYS A 3 16.10 -17.20 -8.33
C LYS A 3 14.97 -16.18 -8.28
N ILE A 4 15.27 -14.94 -8.65
CA ILE A 4 14.33 -13.82 -8.56
C ILE A 4 13.86 -13.41 -9.95
N GLY A 5 12.56 -13.22 -10.12
CA GLY A 5 11.92 -12.66 -11.30
C GLY A 5 11.30 -11.29 -11.03
N LEU A 6 11.20 -10.45 -12.06
CA LEU A 6 10.49 -9.17 -12.05
C LEU A 6 9.61 -9.06 -13.29
N ILE A 7 8.32 -8.78 -13.08
CA ILE A 7 7.35 -8.50 -14.14
C ILE A 7 7.01 -7.01 -14.12
N GLY A 8 7.22 -6.35 -15.28
CA GLY A 8 7.03 -4.91 -15.44
C GLY A 8 8.35 -4.13 -15.27
N ASN A 9 8.80 -3.50 -16.38
CA ASN A 9 10.03 -2.69 -16.42
C ASN A 9 9.71 -1.19 -16.64
N GLY A 10 8.56 -0.75 -16.12
CA GLY A 10 8.15 0.65 -16.09
C GLY A 10 8.94 1.46 -15.06
N TYR A 11 8.44 2.67 -14.73
CA TYR A 11 9.09 3.54 -13.75
C TYR A 11 9.32 2.86 -12.39
N TRP A 12 8.26 2.25 -11.82
CA TRP A 12 8.36 1.60 -10.52
C TRP A 12 9.12 0.27 -10.58
N GLY A 13 8.93 -0.51 -11.65
CA GLY A 13 9.70 -1.74 -11.86
C GLY A 13 11.21 -1.51 -11.88
N LYS A 14 11.68 -0.41 -12.48
CA LYS A 14 13.11 -0.03 -12.44
C LYS A 14 13.60 0.32 -11.04
N ILE A 15 12.76 0.94 -10.22
CA ILE A 15 13.08 1.23 -8.82
C ILE A 15 13.20 -0.08 -8.03
N LEU A 16 12.25 -1.01 -8.19
CA LEU A 16 12.32 -2.33 -7.58
C LEU A 16 13.56 -3.08 -8.05
N HIS A 17 13.81 -3.14 -9.36
CA HIS A 17 14.99 -3.79 -9.92
C HIS A 17 16.29 -3.29 -9.28
N SER A 18 16.45 -1.96 -9.18
CA SER A 18 17.64 -1.35 -8.57
C SER A 18 17.81 -1.73 -7.09
N ASN A 19 16.72 -1.76 -6.32
CA ASN A 19 16.77 -2.14 -4.91
C ASN A 19 17.03 -3.64 -4.74
N ILE A 20 16.40 -4.48 -5.54
CA ILE A 20 16.64 -5.94 -5.52
C ILE A 20 18.07 -6.27 -5.89
N SER A 21 18.61 -5.64 -6.97
CA SER A 21 20.00 -5.81 -7.40
C SER A 21 20.98 -5.41 -6.30
N LYS A 22 20.74 -4.31 -5.62
CA LYS A 22 21.57 -3.83 -4.51
C LYS A 22 21.58 -4.83 -3.34
N LEU A 23 20.46 -5.46 -3.04
CA LEU A 23 20.27 -6.33 -1.87
C LEU A 23 20.69 -7.77 -2.16
N TYR A 24 20.39 -8.30 -3.35
CA TYR A 24 20.46 -9.72 -3.69
C TYR A 24 21.30 -10.03 -4.94
N GLY A 25 21.87 -8.99 -5.60
CA GLY A 25 22.72 -9.15 -6.78
C GLY A 25 21.96 -9.00 -8.10
N GLU A 26 22.71 -8.97 -9.19
CA GLU A 26 22.24 -8.60 -10.54
C GLU A 26 21.50 -9.73 -11.30
N ASN A 27 21.45 -10.94 -10.77
CA ASN A 27 20.86 -12.08 -11.47
C ASN A 27 19.34 -12.13 -11.30
N ILE A 28 18.64 -11.18 -11.95
CA ILE A 28 17.19 -11.04 -11.92
C ILE A 28 16.66 -11.28 -13.33
N SER A 29 15.74 -12.25 -13.49
CA SER A 29 15.01 -12.44 -14.75
C SER A 29 13.92 -11.36 -14.87
N VAL A 30 13.93 -10.59 -15.95
CA VAL A 30 12.96 -9.50 -16.17
C VAL A 30 12.04 -9.84 -17.33
N TYR A 31 10.74 -9.63 -17.13
CA TYR A 31 9.73 -9.75 -18.17
C TYR A 31 8.90 -8.46 -18.31
N ASP A 32 8.77 -7.94 -19.52
CA ASP A 32 7.86 -6.85 -19.86
C ASP A 32 7.34 -7.05 -21.30
N SER A 33 6.06 -7.39 -21.40
CA SER A 33 5.42 -7.67 -22.70
C SER A 33 5.34 -6.45 -23.61
N ILE A 34 5.18 -5.25 -23.04
CA ILE A 34 5.08 -3.99 -23.82
C ILE A 34 6.43 -3.61 -24.39
N GLN A 35 7.52 -3.82 -23.65
CA GLN A 35 8.87 -3.51 -24.07
C GLN A 35 9.55 -4.67 -24.81
N GLY A 36 8.91 -5.84 -24.90
CA GLY A 36 9.48 -7.03 -25.54
C GLY A 36 10.69 -7.60 -24.79
N ILE A 37 10.73 -7.49 -23.47
CA ILE A 37 11.82 -7.96 -22.63
C ILE A 37 11.46 -9.32 -22.04
N GLY A 38 12.37 -10.31 -22.16
CA GLY A 38 12.29 -11.62 -21.51
C GLY A 38 11.10 -12.47 -21.96
N SER A 39 10.81 -13.49 -21.17
CA SER A 39 9.71 -14.43 -21.40
C SER A 39 8.97 -14.73 -20.09
N PHE A 40 7.65 -14.82 -20.13
CA PHE A 40 6.85 -15.21 -18.97
C PHE A 40 7.14 -16.66 -18.53
N ASP A 41 7.50 -17.54 -19.47
CA ASP A 41 7.89 -18.91 -19.13
C ASP A 41 9.22 -18.96 -18.37
N GLU A 42 10.14 -18.04 -18.64
CA GLU A 42 11.36 -17.90 -17.84
C GLU A 42 11.04 -17.45 -16.41
N ILE A 43 10.13 -16.49 -16.24
CA ILE A 43 9.67 -16.03 -14.93
C ILE A 43 9.09 -17.17 -14.10
N LYS A 44 8.33 -18.08 -14.70
CA LYS A 44 7.78 -19.27 -14.02
C LYS A 44 8.82 -20.23 -13.48
N THR A 45 10.10 -20.06 -13.85
CA THR A 45 11.20 -20.87 -13.30
C THR A 45 11.88 -20.23 -12.09
N CYS A 46 11.39 -19.05 -11.65
CA CYS A 46 11.92 -18.35 -10.48
C CYS A 46 11.26 -18.85 -9.19
N ASP A 47 12.00 -18.73 -8.09
CA ASP A 47 11.50 -19.09 -6.76
C ASP A 47 10.59 -17.98 -6.19
N LYS A 48 10.92 -16.73 -6.51
CA LYS A 48 10.21 -15.52 -6.06
C LYS A 48 10.07 -14.53 -7.20
N VAL A 49 8.88 -13.94 -7.33
CA VAL A 49 8.58 -13.00 -8.42
C VAL A 49 8.00 -11.70 -7.88
N PHE A 50 8.57 -10.59 -8.33
CA PHE A 50 8.05 -9.25 -8.09
C PHE A 50 7.17 -8.80 -9.27
N VAL A 51 5.97 -8.28 -8.97
CA VAL A 51 5.02 -7.79 -9.99
C VAL A 51 4.82 -6.28 -9.80
N ALA A 52 5.23 -5.50 -10.81
CA ALA A 52 5.16 -4.04 -10.85
C ALA A 52 4.55 -3.53 -12.17
N THR A 53 3.51 -4.18 -12.61
CA THR A 53 2.74 -3.83 -13.80
C THR A 53 1.64 -2.80 -13.45
N PRO A 54 0.85 -2.28 -14.39
CA PRO A 54 -0.35 -1.50 -14.06
C PRO A 54 -1.34 -2.33 -13.23
N THR A 55 -2.00 -1.68 -12.27
CA THR A 55 -2.89 -2.33 -11.28
C THR A 55 -3.92 -3.28 -11.91
N ARG A 56 -4.51 -2.89 -13.04
CA ARG A 56 -5.53 -3.71 -13.73
C ARG A 56 -5.00 -5.03 -14.28
N THR A 57 -3.69 -5.20 -14.37
CA THR A 57 -3.05 -6.43 -14.86
C THR A 57 -2.49 -7.30 -13.73
N HIS A 58 -2.54 -6.84 -12.47
CA HIS A 58 -1.98 -7.60 -11.35
C HIS A 58 -2.61 -8.99 -11.24
N TYR A 59 -3.94 -9.08 -11.26
CA TYR A 59 -4.65 -10.35 -11.14
C TYR A 59 -4.17 -11.37 -12.19
N GLU A 60 -4.14 -10.96 -13.46
CA GLU A 60 -3.73 -11.84 -14.58
C GLU A 60 -2.26 -12.26 -14.51
N MET A 61 -1.38 -11.40 -13.96
CA MET A 61 0.04 -11.72 -13.81
C MET A 61 0.31 -12.56 -12.57
N VAL A 62 -0.39 -12.32 -11.47
CA VAL A 62 -0.18 -12.97 -10.18
C VAL A 62 -0.76 -14.38 -10.14
N LEU A 63 -2.00 -14.57 -10.65
CA LEU A 63 -2.71 -15.84 -10.58
C LEU A 63 -1.90 -17.03 -11.09
N PRO A 64 -1.36 -17.02 -12.33
CA PRO A 64 -0.61 -18.16 -12.85
C PRO A 64 0.70 -18.44 -12.11
N LEU A 65 1.28 -17.46 -11.43
CA LEU A 65 2.47 -17.67 -10.61
C LEU A 65 2.12 -18.42 -9.33
N LEU A 66 1.03 -18.01 -8.66
CA LEU A 66 0.54 -18.68 -7.45
C LEU A 66 0.08 -20.12 -7.74
N GLU A 67 -0.57 -20.36 -8.89
CA GLU A 67 -0.96 -21.71 -9.35
C GLU A 67 0.26 -22.63 -9.56
N ASN A 68 1.42 -22.07 -9.89
CA ASN A 68 2.68 -22.80 -10.03
C ASN A 68 3.50 -22.88 -8.73
N GLY A 69 2.94 -22.49 -7.57
CA GLY A 69 3.63 -22.57 -6.28
C GLY A 69 4.74 -21.53 -6.08
N ILE A 70 4.75 -20.45 -6.87
CA ILE A 70 5.76 -19.39 -6.83
C ILE A 70 5.36 -18.34 -5.80
N ASP A 71 6.28 -17.90 -4.95
CA ASP A 71 6.06 -16.79 -4.05
C ASP A 71 6.02 -15.47 -4.82
N VAL A 72 5.02 -14.63 -4.56
CA VAL A 72 4.79 -13.38 -5.29
C VAL A 72 4.79 -12.17 -4.37
N PHE A 73 5.60 -11.17 -4.72
CA PHE A 73 5.50 -9.80 -4.24
C PHE A 73 4.73 -8.98 -5.29
N CYS A 74 3.59 -8.44 -4.93
CA CYS A 74 2.79 -7.61 -5.83
C CYS A 74 2.73 -6.16 -5.33
N GLU A 75 2.91 -5.22 -6.25
CA GLU A 75 2.66 -3.80 -5.97
C GLU A 75 1.19 -3.56 -5.56
N LYS A 76 1.02 -2.54 -4.74
CA LYS A 76 -0.31 -2.09 -4.31
C LYS A 76 -1.03 -1.26 -5.40
N PRO A 77 -2.36 -1.21 -5.38
CA PRO A 77 -3.25 -2.16 -4.75
C PRO A 77 -3.19 -3.50 -5.49
N LEU A 78 -3.44 -4.60 -4.78
CA LEU A 78 -3.39 -5.94 -5.38
C LEU A 78 -4.38 -6.08 -6.54
N SER A 79 -5.60 -5.65 -6.31
CA SER A 79 -6.67 -5.48 -7.31
C SER A 79 -7.69 -4.46 -6.79
N PRO A 80 -8.41 -3.75 -7.68
CA PRO A 80 -9.60 -2.97 -7.29
C PRO A 80 -10.83 -3.83 -6.92
N SER A 81 -10.75 -5.15 -7.06
CA SER A 81 -11.83 -6.08 -6.71
C SER A 81 -11.49 -6.91 -5.48
N LEU A 82 -12.32 -6.82 -4.44
CA LEU A 82 -12.21 -7.65 -3.23
C LEU A 82 -12.24 -9.14 -3.58
N ARG A 83 -13.15 -9.53 -4.49
CA ARG A 83 -13.26 -10.91 -4.96
C ARG A 83 -11.96 -11.43 -5.61
N GLU A 84 -11.31 -10.61 -6.42
CA GLU A 84 -10.02 -11.00 -7.03
C GLU A 84 -8.94 -11.14 -5.96
N CYS A 85 -8.89 -10.25 -4.99
CA CYS A 85 -7.96 -10.35 -3.86
C CYS A 85 -8.17 -11.65 -3.08
N GLU A 86 -9.42 -11.98 -2.74
CA GLU A 86 -9.78 -13.22 -2.05
C GLU A 86 -9.35 -14.47 -2.85
N LEU A 87 -9.65 -14.49 -4.16
CA LEU A 87 -9.27 -15.60 -5.03
C LEU A 87 -7.75 -15.79 -5.11
N LEU A 88 -6.97 -14.71 -5.20
CA LEU A 88 -5.52 -14.79 -5.21
C LEU A 88 -4.96 -15.38 -3.90
N TYR A 89 -5.48 -14.96 -2.74
CA TYR A 89 -5.06 -15.54 -1.46
C TYR A 89 -5.50 -16.99 -1.28
N GLN A 90 -6.71 -17.36 -1.75
CA GLN A 90 -7.16 -18.75 -1.77
C GLN A 90 -6.25 -19.62 -2.65
N THR A 91 -5.88 -19.11 -3.84
CA THR A 91 -4.96 -19.80 -4.76
C THR A 91 -3.59 -19.97 -4.15
N ALA A 92 -3.05 -18.92 -3.53
CA ALA A 92 -1.77 -18.99 -2.81
C ALA A 92 -1.78 -20.09 -1.74
N ASN A 93 -2.81 -20.12 -0.91
CA ASN A 93 -2.96 -21.12 0.14
C ASN A 93 -3.10 -22.54 -0.44
N ALA A 94 -3.88 -22.72 -1.51
CA ALA A 94 -4.10 -24.03 -2.15
C ALA A 94 -2.81 -24.61 -2.77
N ASN A 95 -1.91 -23.77 -3.23
CA ASN A 95 -0.67 -24.17 -3.91
C ASN A 95 0.58 -24.01 -3.04
N SER A 96 0.43 -23.74 -1.74
CA SER A 96 1.54 -23.52 -0.79
C SER A 96 2.49 -22.41 -1.22
N SER A 97 2.03 -21.45 -2.02
CA SER A 97 2.73 -20.23 -2.38
C SER A 97 2.38 -19.09 -1.42
N LYS A 98 3.22 -18.06 -1.40
CA LYS A 98 3.00 -16.88 -0.57
C LYS A 98 2.72 -15.67 -1.44
N LEU A 99 1.71 -14.90 -1.07
CA LEU A 99 1.39 -13.62 -1.71
C LEU A 99 1.62 -12.48 -0.72
N PHE A 100 2.53 -11.59 -1.09
CA PHE A 100 2.90 -10.39 -0.37
C PHE A 100 2.46 -9.17 -1.18
N VAL A 101 1.77 -8.22 -0.55
CA VAL A 101 1.38 -6.94 -1.17
C VAL A 101 2.19 -5.81 -0.55
N ASP A 102 2.82 -4.96 -1.38
CA ASP A 102 3.69 -3.89 -0.90
C ASP A 102 2.92 -2.72 -0.27
N TRP A 103 2.38 -2.93 0.90
CA TRP A 103 1.90 -1.83 1.74
C TRP A 103 3.10 -1.13 2.40
N VAL A 104 3.92 -0.48 1.59
CA VAL A 104 5.23 0.10 1.95
C VAL A 104 5.21 0.97 3.21
N PHE A 105 4.09 1.64 3.51
CA PHE A 105 3.97 2.47 4.72
C PHE A 105 3.90 1.66 6.01
N THR A 106 3.60 0.36 5.98
CA THR A 106 3.70 -0.50 7.16
C THR A 106 5.14 -0.71 7.62
N PHE A 107 6.10 -0.45 6.72
CA PHE A 107 7.54 -0.46 6.98
C PHE A 107 8.12 0.94 7.26
N ASN A 108 7.27 1.99 7.26
CA ASN A 108 7.70 3.35 7.53
C ASN A 108 7.87 3.59 9.03
N ASP A 109 9.05 4.10 9.42
CA ASP A 109 9.41 4.31 10.83
C ASP A 109 8.48 5.31 11.54
N ALA A 110 8.04 6.37 10.85
CA ALA A 110 7.09 7.33 11.41
C ALA A 110 5.73 6.68 11.66
N VAL A 111 5.22 5.88 10.72
CA VAL A 111 3.95 5.14 10.87
C VAL A 111 4.04 4.15 12.03
N ASN A 112 5.16 3.42 12.14
CA ASN A 112 5.40 2.50 13.24
C ASN A 112 5.51 3.22 14.60
N HIS A 113 6.08 4.42 14.64
CA HIS A 113 6.11 5.24 15.84
C HIS A 113 4.72 5.73 16.24
N ILE A 114 3.92 6.22 15.30
CA ILE A 114 2.51 6.61 15.51
C ILE A 114 1.71 5.42 16.05
N LYS A 115 1.87 4.24 15.47
CA LYS A 115 1.23 3.01 15.94
C LYS A 115 1.57 2.73 17.41
N LYS A 116 2.84 2.83 17.79
CA LYS A 116 3.27 2.66 19.19
C LYS A 116 2.66 3.69 20.13
N LEU A 117 2.58 4.96 19.71
CA LEU A 117 1.95 6.02 20.51
C LEU A 117 0.45 5.77 20.70
N TYR A 118 -0.26 5.44 19.62
CA TYR A 118 -1.67 5.08 19.66
C TYR A 118 -1.94 3.95 20.67
N HIS A 119 -1.20 2.86 20.53
CA HIS A 119 -1.40 1.68 21.39
C HIS A 119 -0.86 1.83 22.83
N SER A 120 -0.06 2.86 23.11
CA SER A 120 0.36 3.15 24.48
C SER A 120 -0.79 3.60 25.38
N GLY A 121 -1.93 4.01 24.78
CA GLY A 121 -3.08 4.56 25.50
C GLY A 121 -2.85 5.93 26.15
N LYS A 122 -1.64 6.49 26.07
CA LYS A 122 -1.26 7.75 26.73
C LYS A 122 -2.04 8.97 26.22
N LEU A 123 -2.53 8.90 25.00
CA LEU A 123 -3.26 10.01 24.36
C LEU A 123 -4.79 9.86 24.54
N GLY A 124 -5.25 8.78 25.15
CA GLY A 124 -6.69 8.47 25.24
C GLY A 124 -7.24 7.89 23.95
N GLY A 125 -8.56 7.96 23.78
CA GLY A 125 -9.26 7.48 22.60
C GLY A 125 -8.95 8.33 21.36
N LEU A 126 -8.80 7.67 20.20
CA LEU A 126 -8.78 8.35 18.90
C LEU A 126 -10.18 8.87 18.60
N ARG A 127 -10.28 10.14 18.15
CA ARG A 127 -11.54 10.83 17.86
C ARG A 127 -11.73 11.14 16.40
N ASN A 128 -10.65 11.59 15.76
CA ASN A 128 -10.72 12.01 14.37
C ASN A 128 -9.38 11.79 13.66
N VAL A 129 -9.43 11.49 12.37
CA VAL A 129 -8.23 11.38 11.51
C VAL A 129 -8.47 12.18 10.24
N THR A 130 -7.51 13.04 9.88
CA THR A 130 -7.51 13.74 8.60
C THR A 130 -6.23 13.40 7.85
N MET A 131 -6.36 12.91 6.61
CA MET A 131 -5.23 12.51 5.78
C MET A 131 -5.28 13.20 4.43
N ASN A 132 -4.20 13.88 4.08
CA ASN A 132 -4.01 14.53 2.79
C ASN A 132 -2.89 13.81 2.03
N ARG A 133 -3.20 13.40 0.79
CA ARG A 133 -2.22 12.88 -0.16
C ARG A 133 -2.41 13.57 -1.50
N LEU A 134 -1.89 14.79 -1.55
CA LEU A 134 -2.12 15.74 -2.62
C LEU A 134 -0.83 15.99 -3.37
N ASN A 135 -0.87 15.84 -4.70
CA ASN A 135 0.26 16.02 -5.60
C ASN A 135 -0.13 16.89 -6.79
N SER A 136 0.88 17.37 -7.54
CA SER A 136 0.74 17.89 -8.89
C SER A 136 1.37 16.86 -9.84
N GLY A 137 0.54 15.98 -10.44
CA GLY A 137 0.97 14.85 -11.28
C GLY A 137 1.95 13.85 -10.63
N PRO A 138 2.43 12.85 -11.36
CA PRO A 138 1.86 12.35 -12.60
C PRO A 138 0.52 11.64 -12.39
N GLU A 139 -0.39 11.75 -13.37
CA GLU A 139 -1.66 11.04 -13.36
C GLU A 139 -1.50 9.59 -13.81
N ARG A 140 -2.28 8.70 -13.22
CA ARG A 140 -2.45 7.35 -13.73
C ARG A 140 -3.60 7.30 -14.75
N LYS A 141 -3.60 6.25 -15.58
CA LYS A 141 -4.65 6.03 -16.59
C LYS A 141 -5.45 4.78 -16.33
N ASP A 142 -4.94 3.90 -15.49
CA ASP A 142 -5.50 2.58 -15.20
C ASP A 142 -6.43 2.57 -13.99
N VAL A 143 -6.14 3.38 -12.96
CA VAL A 143 -6.95 3.46 -11.73
C VAL A 143 -7.09 4.91 -11.28
N SER A 144 -8.12 5.22 -10.49
CA SER A 144 -8.38 6.55 -9.95
C SER A 144 -7.40 6.94 -8.82
N ALA A 145 -7.39 8.22 -8.45
CA ALA A 145 -6.64 8.71 -7.28
C ALA A 145 -7.04 8.01 -5.98
N LYS A 146 -8.29 7.51 -5.87
CA LYS A 146 -8.74 6.65 -4.78
C LYS A 146 -7.87 5.40 -4.66
N TRP A 147 -7.76 4.63 -5.74
CA TRP A 147 -7.01 3.37 -5.75
C TRP A 147 -5.50 3.57 -5.70
N ASP A 148 -4.96 4.62 -6.33
CA ASP A 148 -3.51 4.85 -6.31
C ASP A 148 -3.03 5.54 -5.04
N LEU A 149 -3.69 6.62 -4.62
CA LEU A 149 -3.24 7.47 -3.52
C LEU A 149 -3.93 7.15 -2.20
N ALA A 150 -5.28 7.12 -2.16
CA ALA A 150 -5.99 6.89 -0.91
C ALA A 150 -5.76 5.48 -0.35
N SER A 151 -5.42 4.51 -1.19
CA SER A 151 -5.04 3.16 -0.75
C SER A 151 -3.89 3.16 0.28
N HIS A 152 -2.94 4.07 0.14
CA HIS A 152 -1.88 4.25 1.14
C HIS A 152 -2.43 4.73 2.48
N ASP A 153 -3.31 5.73 2.46
CA ASP A 153 -3.85 6.34 3.67
C ASP A 153 -4.80 5.38 4.39
N VAL A 154 -5.64 4.66 3.65
CA VAL A 154 -6.48 3.58 4.19
C VAL A 154 -5.61 2.47 4.79
N SER A 155 -4.52 2.07 4.13
CA SER A 155 -3.63 1.05 4.66
C SER A 155 -2.91 1.49 5.95
N ILE A 156 -2.48 2.75 6.03
CA ILE A 156 -1.89 3.33 7.24
C ILE A 156 -2.90 3.32 8.37
N LEU A 157 -4.15 3.74 8.11
CA LEU A 157 -5.21 3.81 9.10
C LEU A 157 -5.52 2.43 9.68
N HIS A 158 -5.78 1.44 8.82
CA HIS A 158 -6.02 0.06 9.25
C HIS A 158 -4.79 -0.53 9.97
N TYR A 159 -3.58 -0.28 9.48
CA TYR A 159 -2.36 -0.78 10.11
C TYR A 159 -2.11 -0.19 11.50
N ILE A 160 -2.36 1.12 11.69
CA ILE A 160 -2.19 1.78 12.99
C ILE A 160 -3.26 1.30 13.98
N ALA A 161 -4.52 1.25 13.57
CA ALA A 161 -5.64 1.01 14.46
C ALA A 161 -5.81 -0.47 14.85
N ASN A 162 -5.31 -1.42 14.04
CA ASN A 162 -5.37 -2.85 14.37
C ASN A 162 -4.21 -3.24 15.30
N TRP A 163 -4.57 -3.62 16.54
CA TRP A 163 -3.59 -4.02 17.57
C TRP A 163 -3.27 -5.51 17.56
N SER A 164 -4.27 -6.35 17.36
CA SER A 164 -4.17 -7.81 17.48
C SER A 164 -5.24 -8.46 16.61
N ASP A 165 -5.13 -9.76 16.41
CA ASP A 165 -6.09 -10.58 15.65
C ASP A 165 -7.56 -10.48 16.16
N ASN A 166 -7.79 -9.81 17.30
CA ASN A 166 -9.11 -9.68 17.94
C ASN A 166 -9.60 -8.21 18.09
N CYS A 167 -8.87 -7.23 17.58
CA CYS A 167 -9.23 -5.79 17.70
C CYS A 167 -9.26 -5.15 16.31
N ASP A 168 -10.13 -5.66 15.45
CA ASP A 168 -10.31 -5.13 14.12
C ASP A 168 -11.21 -3.89 14.14
N ILE A 169 -10.70 -2.80 13.57
CA ILE A 169 -11.58 -1.69 13.21
C ILE A 169 -12.35 -2.07 11.93
N VAL A 170 -13.66 -2.03 12.03
CA VAL A 170 -14.56 -2.24 10.89
C VAL A 170 -15.26 -0.91 10.61
N PRO A 171 -15.23 -0.40 9.36
CA PRO A 171 -16.01 0.78 9.02
C PRO A 171 -17.51 0.50 9.22
N ILE A 172 -18.21 1.46 9.85
CA ILE A 172 -19.68 1.45 9.96
C ILE A 172 -20.30 2.09 8.72
N ASP A 173 -19.63 3.09 8.16
CA ASP A 173 -20.08 3.84 7.01
C ASP A 173 -18.87 4.32 6.20
N VAL A 174 -18.93 4.16 4.89
CA VAL A 174 -17.87 4.57 3.96
C VAL A 174 -18.50 5.32 2.80
N ASN A 175 -18.02 6.53 2.55
CA ASN A 175 -18.50 7.36 1.47
C ASN A 175 -17.33 7.97 0.69
N TRP A 176 -17.28 7.73 -0.61
CA TRP A 176 -16.28 8.29 -1.51
C TRP A 176 -16.94 9.23 -2.52
N ASN A 177 -16.40 10.44 -2.63
CA ASN A 177 -16.73 11.38 -3.69
C ASN A 177 -15.51 11.55 -4.60
N CYS A 178 -15.55 10.91 -5.78
CA CYS A 178 -14.47 10.89 -6.73
C CYS A 178 -14.86 11.58 -8.03
N TYR A 179 -14.04 12.53 -8.49
CA TYR A 179 -14.33 13.34 -9.67
C TYR A 179 -13.06 13.71 -10.44
N ARG A 180 -13.25 14.20 -11.67
CA ARG A 180 -12.18 14.73 -12.52
C ARG A 180 -12.14 16.24 -12.40
N ARG A 181 -11.08 16.79 -11.81
CA ARG A 181 -10.79 18.23 -11.84
C ARG A 181 -10.20 18.62 -13.20
N ASN A 182 -9.35 17.75 -13.74
CA ASN A 182 -8.85 17.87 -15.09
C ASN A 182 -9.80 17.13 -16.06
N PRO A 183 -10.53 17.83 -16.94
CA PRO A 183 -11.44 17.19 -17.90
C PRO A 183 -10.74 16.22 -18.87
N ALA A 184 -9.43 16.35 -19.05
CA ALA A 184 -8.62 15.47 -19.91
C ALA A 184 -8.21 14.17 -19.21
N SER A 185 -8.40 14.03 -17.90
CA SER A 185 -8.08 12.80 -17.16
C SER A 185 -9.01 11.66 -17.58
N PHE A 186 -8.44 10.46 -17.72
CA PHE A 186 -9.19 9.26 -18.08
C PHE A 186 -10.02 8.71 -16.92
N VAL A 187 -9.56 8.92 -15.70
CA VAL A 187 -10.14 8.43 -14.44
C VAL A 187 -10.32 9.59 -13.47
N ALA A 188 -11.00 9.37 -12.35
CA ALA A 188 -11.08 10.38 -11.29
C ALA A 188 -9.69 10.69 -10.73
N ASP A 189 -9.29 11.95 -10.87
CA ASP A 189 -7.99 12.48 -10.44
C ASP A 189 -8.00 13.01 -9.00
N THR A 190 -9.19 13.19 -8.46
CA THR A 190 -9.42 13.71 -7.10
C THR A 190 -10.50 12.89 -6.42
N CYS A 191 -10.25 12.48 -5.18
CA CYS A 191 -11.20 11.74 -4.36
C CYS A 191 -11.17 12.25 -2.91
N VAL A 192 -12.35 12.39 -2.33
CA VAL A 192 -12.53 12.68 -0.91
C VAL A 192 -13.35 11.56 -0.30
N GLY A 193 -12.78 10.89 0.71
CA GLY A 193 -13.44 9.83 1.46
C GLY A 193 -13.80 10.28 2.86
N SER A 194 -14.97 9.92 3.35
CA SER A 194 -15.34 9.95 4.76
C SER A 194 -15.63 8.54 5.23
N ILE A 195 -14.97 8.12 6.30
CA ILE A 195 -15.07 6.77 6.85
C ILE A 195 -15.40 6.90 8.33
N ARG A 196 -16.52 6.32 8.74
CA ARG A 196 -16.92 6.30 10.15
C ARG A 196 -16.64 4.93 10.74
N TYR A 197 -15.94 4.92 11.85
CA TYR A 197 -15.72 3.75 12.70
C TYR A 197 -16.54 3.89 14.00
N GLU A 198 -16.56 2.86 14.84
CA GLU A 198 -17.30 2.90 16.09
C GLU A 198 -16.83 4.01 17.04
N THR A 199 -15.52 4.29 17.07
CA THR A 199 -14.90 5.19 18.04
C THR A 199 -14.32 6.48 17.44
N PHE A 200 -14.16 6.57 16.13
CA PHE A 200 -13.60 7.75 15.46
C PHE A 200 -14.07 7.87 14.02
N ASP A 201 -13.89 9.05 13.45
CA ASP A 201 -14.11 9.34 12.04
C ASP A 201 -12.80 9.60 11.31
N ALA A 202 -12.74 9.29 10.00
CA ALA A 202 -11.59 9.59 9.15
C ALA A 202 -12.02 10.32 7.87
N ILE A 203 -11.27 11.37 7.53
CA ILE A 203 -11.41 12.10 6.26
C ILE A 203 -10.12 11.93 5.47
N ILE A 204 -10.23 11.44 4.25
CA ILE A 204 -9.09 11.22 3.34
C ILE A 204 -9.28 12.06 2.09
N HIS A 205 -8.31 12.89 1.75
CA HIS A 205 -8.30 13.68 0.52
C HIS A 205 -7.09 13.31 -0.33
N SER A 206 -7.34 12.80 -1.53
CA SER A 206 -6.32 12.33 -2.47
C SER A 206 -6.50 13.00 -3.83
N SER A 207 -5.43 13.53 -4.41
CA SER A 207 -5.48 14.18 -5.72
C SER A 207 -4.13 14.20 -6.41
N TRP A 208 -4.12 14.02 -7.74
CA TRP A 208 -2.98 14.34 -8.61
C TRP A 208 -3.06 15.77 -9.15
N GLU A 209 -4.23 16.40 -9.10
CA GLU A 209 -4.52 17.74 -9.59
C GLU A 209 -4.61 18.76 -8.45
N TYR A 210 -3.55 18.85 -7.64
CA TYR A 210 -3.47 19.80 -6.55
C TYR A 210 -2.28 20.73 -6.72
N GLY A 211 -2.46 22.02 -6.51
CA GLY A 211 -1.45 23.06 -6.82
C GLY A 211 -0.15 22.99 -6.01
N ARG A 212 -0.06 22.10 -5.02
CA ARG A 212 1.14 21.86 -4.22
C ARG A 212 1.15 20.43 -3.70
N LYS A 213 2.35 19.92 -3.38
CA LYS A 213 2.47 18.66 -2.65
C LYS A 213 2.11 18.86 -1.18
N ASP A 214 1.12 18.12 -0.69
CA ASP A 214 0.71 18.09 0.71
C ASP A 214 0.44 16.65 1.12
N ARG A 215 1.25 16.11 2.03
CA ARG A 215 1.16 14.73 2.54
C ARG A 215 1.19 14.75 4.05
N LYS A 216 0.06 15.09 4.64
CA LYS A 216 -0.09 15.22 6.07
C LYS A 216 -1.17 14.30 6.61
N CYS A 217 -0.89 13.69 7.75
CA CYS A 217 -1.85 12.93 8.53
C CYS A 217 -1.96 13.58 9.92
N ILE A 218 -3.18 13.87 10.34
CA ILE A 218 -3.50 14.43 11.66
C ILE A 218 -4.38 13.42 12.38
N PHE A 219 -3.97 13.04 13.58
CA PHE A 219 -4.68 12.13 14.46
C PHE A 219 -5.07 12.90 15.72
N GLU A 220 -6.36 13.09 15.96
CA GLU A 220 -6.89 13.79 17.13
C GLU A 220 -7.34 12.78 18.19
N PHE A 221 -6.83 12.94 19.41
CA PHE A 221 -7.08 12.08 20.55
C PHE A 221 -7.75 12.89 21.69
N ASP A 222 -8.23 12.20 22.73
CA ASP A 222 -8.77 12.85 23.92
C ASP A 222 -7.80 13.85 24.56
N ALA A 223 -6.50 13.53 24.59
CA ALA A 223 -5.45 14.31 25.26
C ALA A 223 -4.59 15.16 24.32
N GLY A 224 -4.98 15.31 23.06
CA GLY A 224 -4.25 16.15 22.12
C GLY A 224 -4.24 15.62 20.70
N PHE A 225 -3.30 16.12 19.89
CA PHE A 225 -3.20 15.72 18.49
C PHE A 225 -1.76 15.41 18.07
N LEU A 226 -1.65 14.52 17.11
CA LEU A 226 -0.41 14.13 16.47
C LEU A 226 -0.50 14.49 14.99
N GLU A 227 0.47 15.22 14.46
CA GLU A 227 0.61 15.53 13.05
C GLU A 227 1.86 14.85 12.48
N TRP A 228 1.71 14.14 11.37
CA TRP A 228 2.81 13.61 10.57
C TRP A 228 2.85 14.30 9.21
N ASP A 229 3.97 14.95 8.90
CA ASP A 229 4.28 15.49 7.57
C ASP A 229 5.25 14.52 6.86
N ASP A 230 4.69 13.66 5.98
CA ASP A 230 5.46 12.66 5.20
C ASP A 230 6.47 13.33 4.26
N THR A 231 6.21 14.56 3.79
CA THR A 231 7.13 15.26 2.89
C THR A 231 8.43 15.66 3.58
N LYS A 232 8.38 15.89 4.88
CA LYS A 232 9.54 16.27 5.72
C LYS A 232 10.01 15.13 6.61
N ASN A 233 9.20 14.05 6.70
CA ASN A 233 9.40 12.97 7.64
C ASN A 233 9.53 13.45 9.10
N ILE A 234 8.56 14.27 9.51
CA ILE A 234 8.49 14.89 10.85
C ILE A 234 7.17 14.54 11.49
N ILE A 235 7.23 14.17 12.77
CA ILE A 235 6.06 14.02 13.63
C ILE A 235 6.06 15.15 14.66
N THR A 236 4.88 15.71 14.94
CA THR A 236 4.69 16.60 16.09
C THR A 236 3.56 16.08 16.97
N LEU A 237 3.73 16.22 18.29
CA LEU A 237 2.72 15.96 19.29
C LEU A 237 2.34 17.28 19.96
N ASN A 238 1.08 17.69 19.85
CA ASN A 238 0.58 18.99 20.32
C ASN A 238 1.45 20.18 19.82
N GLY A 239 1.86 20.13 18.55
CA GLY A 239 2.69 21.13 17.90
C GLY A 239 4.19 21.11 18.29
N LYS A 240 4.62 20.18 19.13
CA LYS A 240 6.02 20.01 19.52
C LYS A 240 6.65 18.85 18.76
N PRO A 241 7.91 18.98 18.26
CA PRO A 241 8.58 17.89 17.57
C PRO A 241 8.67 16.63 18.44
N GLU A 242 8.30 15.50 17.81
CA GLU A 242 8.42 14.15 18.39
C GLU A 242 9.56 13.42 17.72
N THR A 243 10.43 12.79 18.49
CA THR A 243 11.59 12.05 17.99
C THR A 243 11.28 10.58 17.83
N PHE A 244 11.72 9.98 16.73
CA PHE A 244 11.59 8.55 16.49
C PHE A 244 12.84 7.97 15.81
N THR A 245 13.07 6.69 16.00
CA THR A 245 14.22 5.98 15.42
C THR A 245 13.97 5.74 13.94
N LYS A 246 14.96 6.02 13.10
CA LYS A 246 14.96 5.72 11.66
C LYS A 246 15.79 4.47 11.41
N LEU A 247 15.17 3.42 10.86
CA LEU A 247 15.77 2.09 10.67
C LEU A 247 16.15 1.79 9.22
N GLY A 248 15.83 2.68 8.28
CA GLY A 248 16.24 2.51 6.88
C GLY A 248 15.15 2.85 5.86
N SER A 249 15.30 2.32 4.65
CA SER A 249 14.34 2.51 3.57
C SER A 249 13.14 1.59 3.77
N PRO A 250 11.89 2.12 3.82
CA PRO A 250 10.70 1.28 3.87
C PRO A 250 10.63 0.24 2.75
N LEU A 251 11.05 0.62 1.53
CA LEU A 251 11.05 -0.29 0.38
C LEU A 251 12.09 -1.41 0.53
N GLU A 252 13.31 -1.10 0.99
CA GLU A 252 14.33 -2.13 1.25
C GLU A 252 13.85 -3.10 2.34
N ASN A 253 13.22 -2.59 3.40
CA ASN A 253 12.66 -3.42 4.47
C ASN A 253 11.52 -4.31 3.97
N SER A 254 10.64 -3.79 3.11
CA SER A 254 9.57 -4.56 2.47
C SER A 254 10.11 -5.69 1.59
N ILE A 255 11.10 -5.39 0.73
CA ILE A 255 11.77 -6.38 -0.14
C ILE A 255 12.44 -7.46 0.70
N ASN A 256 13.21 -7.08 1.73
CA ASN A 256 13.88 -8.05 2.61
C ASN A 256 12.88 -8.96 3.32
N THR A 257 11.80 -8.40 3.87
CA THR A 257 10.73 -9.16 4.51
C THR A 257 10.14 -10.22 3.58
N PHE A 258 9.89 -9.87 2.31
CA PHE A 258 9.41 -10.84 1.32
C PHE A 258 10.45 -11.90 0.97
N VAL A 259 11.69 -11.50 0.69
CA VAL A 259 12.73 -12.44 0.24
C VAL A 259 13.15 -13.39 1.36
N GLU A 260 13.24 -12.93 2.60
CA GLU A 260 13.54 -13.75 3.77
C GLU A 260 12.36 -14.65 4.16
N GLY A 261 11.15 -14.34 3.67
CA GLY A 261 9.95 -15.16 3.87
C GLY A 261 9.34 -15.06 5.27
N ASP A 262 9.79 -14.10 6.06
CA ASP A 262 9.32 -13.83 7.43
C ASP A 262 8.29 -12.69 7.42
N PHE A 263 7.17 -12.92 6.73
CA PHE A 263 6.09 -11.94 6.75
C PHE A 263 4.82 -12.50 7.38
N ILE A 264 4.35 -11.76 8.36
CA ILE A 264 3.07 -12.00 9.02
C ILE A 264 1.96 -11.72 8.01
N LYS A 265 0.91 -12.51 8.06
CA LYS A 265 -0.29 -12.44 7.23
C LYS A 265 -0.72 -10.99 6.91
N GLN A 266 -0.42 -10.51 5.72
CA GLN A 266 -0.93 -9.24 5.21
C GLN A 266 -2.33 -9.40 4.57
N ILE A 267 -2.88 -10.61 4.60
CA ILE A 267 -4.18 -10.94 4.00
C ILE A 267 -5.24 -9.99 4.52
N ASP A 268 -5.40 -9.92 5.85
CA ASP A 268 -6.45 -9.12 6.47
C ASP A 268 -6.32 -7.63 6.14
N LEU A 269 -5.09 -7.09 6.14
CA LEU A 269 -4.86 -5.70 5.75
C LEU A 269 -5.27 -5.45 4.30
N THR A 270 -4.86 -6.32 3.37
CA THR A 270 -5.19 -6.18 1.95
C THR A 270 -6.69 -6.25 1.71
N LEU A 271 -7.37 -7.22 2.31
CA LEU A 271 -8.83 -7.38 2.13
C LEU A 271 -9.59 -6.18 2.71
N LYS A 272 -9.26 -5.73 3.92
CA LYS A 272 -9.90 -4.56 4.56
C LYS A 272 -9.67 -3.27 3.79
N VAL A 273 -8.45 -3.04 3.31
CA VAL A 273 -8.13 -1.87 2.48
C VAL A 273 -8.95 -1.91 1.19
N THR A 274 -8.98 -3.06 0.51
CA THR A 274 -9.74 -3.22 -0.74
C THR A 274 -11.23 -3.04 -0.50
N GLU A 275 -11.80 -3.67 0.53
CA GLU A 275 -13.20 -3.53 0.91
C GLU A 275 -13.57 -2.06 1.18
N THR A 276 -12.76 -1.35 1.98
CA THR A 276 -12.98 0.08 2.29
C THR A 276 -12.95 0.96 1.03
N LEU A 277 -12.10 0.62 0.06
CA LEU A 277 -12.00 1.37 -1.20
C LEU A 277 -13.08 0.98 -2.21
N GLU A 278 -13.53 -0.26 -2.23
CA GLU A 278 -14.59 -0.74 -3.14
C GLU A 278 -15.97 -0.19 -2.76
N HIS A 279 -16.20 0.12 -1.47
CA HIS A 279 -17.43 0.77 -1.03
C HIS A 279 -17.67 2.08 -1.76
N GLY A 280 -18.91 2.27 -2.26
CA GLY A 280 -19.34 3.52 -2.90
C GLY A 280 -18.89 3.68 -4.36
N GLU A 281 -18.55 2.60 -5.06
CA GLU A 281 -18.46 2.58 -6.54
C GLU A 281 -19.78 2.21 -7.20
#